data_3d0d0ffde09290b2985875b06b5bb443
#
_entry.id   3d0d0ffde09290b2985875b06b5bb443
#
_cell.length_a   1.000
_cell.length_b   1.000
_cell.length_c   1.000
_cell.angle_alpha   90.00
_cell.angle_beta   90.00
_cell.angle_gamma   90.00
#
_symmetry.space_group_name_H-M   'P 1'
#
loop_
_entity.id
_entity.type
_entity.pdbx_description
1 polymer ?
#
loop_
_entity_poly.entity_id
_entity_poly.type
_entity_poly.pdbx_seq_one_letter_code
_entity_poly.pdbx_strand_id
1 'polypeptide(L)'
;MSQIDEIKSRVDIVDLVGETVKLRRAGKNYSGLCPFHNEKTPSFIVSPDRQTWRCFGQCGEGGDIFKFVMKKEGWDFKEALRFLAERAGVKLEAYKAEKPEEKEAHERLHNLLEETLTFYRYHLSTPAGKFALDYIHEKRHLTDATIETFGLGYAPQG
;
A
#
# COMPACT_ATOMS: atom_id res chain seq x y z
N MET A 1 -7.90 20.10 -0.26
CA MET A 1 -8.41 18.86 0.35
C MET A 1 -8.61 17.87 -0.78
N SER A 2 -8.06 16.67 -0.74
CA SER A 2 -8.25 15.70 -1.82
C SER A 2 -9.67 15.13 -1.77
N GLN A 3 -10.19 14.63 -2.90
CA GLN A 3 -11.49 13.95 -2.94
C GLN A 3 -11.54 12.75 -1.98
N ILE A 4 -10.40 12.09 -1.80
CA ILE A 4 -10.25 10.99 -0.83
C ILE A 4 -10.44 11.48 0.60
N ASP A 5 -9.85 12.64 0.96
CA ASP A 5 -10.01 13.23 2.30
C ASP A 5 -11.44 13.66 2.53
N GLU A 6 -12.10 14.20 1.51
CA GLU A 6 -13.52 14.58 1.59
C GLU A 6 -14.42 13.37 1.81
N ILE A 7 -14.20 12.26 1.08
CA ILE A 7 -14.91 11.00 1.30
C ILE A 7 -14.70 10.49 2.71
N LYS A 8 -13.43 10.44 3.18
CA LYS A 8 -13.11 10.01 4.55
C LYS A 8 -13.75 10.86 5.64
N SER A 9 -13.96 12.13 5.38
CA SER A 9 -14.62 13.03 6.36
C SER A 9 -16.13 12.85 6.44
N ARG A 10 -16.75 12.29 5.41
CA ARG A 10 -18.21 12.12 5.31
C ARG A 10 -18.69 10.69 5.59
N VAL A 11 -17.84 9.71 5.51
CA VAL A 11 -18.18 8.30 5.75
C VAL A 11 -17.57 7.86 7.07
N ASP A 12 -18.42 7.62 8.06
CA ASP A 12 -17.97 7.08 9.36
C ASP A 12 -17.67 5.58 9.24
N ILE A 13 -16.50 5.18 9.75
CA ILE A 13 -16.05 3.79 9.66
C ILE A 13 -16.89 2.85 10.54
N VAL A 14 -17.42 3.33 11.65
CA VAL A 14 -18.25 2.50 12.55
C VAL A 14 -19.56 2.16 11.88
N ASP A 15 -20.19 3.14 11.21
CA ASP A 15 -21.43 2.95 10.46
C ASP A 15 -21.19 1.99 9.28
N LEU A 16 -20.13 2.22 8.50
CA LEU A 16 -19.81 1.40 7.34
C LEU A 16 -19.54 -0.05 7.74
N VAL A 17 -18.71 -0.28 8.75
CA VAL A 17 -18.38 -1.61 9.23
C VAL A 17 -19.57 -2.26 9.93
N GLY A 18 -20.37 -1.48 10.65
CA GLY A 18 -21.55 -1.93 11.39
C GLY A 18 -22.63 -2.58 10.52
N GLU A 19 -22.67 -2.27 9.22
CA GLU A 19 -23.57 -2.93 8.26
C GLU A 19 -23.25 -4.42 8.06
N THR A 20 -22.00 -4.80 8.28
CA THR A 20 -21.54 -6.18 8.05
C THR A 20 -21.16 -6.89 9.34
N VAL A 21 -20.57 -6.16 10.27
CA VAL A 21 -20.02 -6.69 11.53
C VAL A 21 -20.87 -6.22 12.70
N LYS A 22 -21.34 -7.16 13.50
CA LYS A 22 -22.03 -6.82 14.75
C LYS A 22 -21.05 -6.23 15.76
N LEU A 23 -20.92 -4.92 15.74
CA LEU A 23 -20.02 -4.17 16.62
C LEU A 23 -20.62 -4.01 18.02
N ARG A 24 -19.76 -4.14 19.05
CA ARG A 24 -20.09 -3.83 20.46
C ARG A 24 -19.09 -2.81 20.97
N ARG A 25 -19.55 -1.86 21.76
CA ARG A 25 -18.67 -0.86 22.35
C ARG A 25 -17.68 -1.51 23.32
N ALA A 26 -16.41 -1.15 23.16
CA ALA A 26 -15.29 -1.61 23.98
C ALA A 26 -14.41 -0.41 24.35
N GLY A 27 -14.82 0.30 25.41
CA GLY A 27 -14.19 1.57 25.82
C GLY A 27 -14.40 2.68 24.78
N LYS A 28 -13.30 3.21 24.23
CA LYS A 28 -13.32 4.24 23.17
C LYS A 28 -13.50 3.63 21.76
N ASN A 29 -13.33 2.35 21.63
CA ASN A 29 -13.41 1.63 20.36
C ASN A 29 -14.66 0.75 20.28
N TYR A 30 -14.82 0.11 19.15
CA TYR A 30 -15.79 -0.96 18.94
C TYR A 30 -15.08 -2.27 18.63
N SER A 31 -15.68 -3.40 19.06
CA SER A 31 -15.14 -4.72 18.76
C SER A 31 -16.21 -5.64 18.18
N GLY A 32 -15.80 -6.57 17.33
CA GLY A 32 -16.65 -7.58 16.71
C GLY A 32 -15.85 -8.78 16.22
N LEU A 33 -16.55 -9.75 15.63
CA LEU A 33 -15.89 -10.84 14.93
C LEU A 33 -15.35 -10.34 13.60
N CYS A 34 -14.16 -10.78 13.23
CA CYS A 34 -13.55 -10.40 11.97
C CYS A 34 -14.34 -10.93 10.77
N PRO A 35 -14.68 -10.08 9.78
CA PRO A 35 -15.40 -10.55 8.59
C PRO A 35 -14.49 -11.27 7.58
N PHE A 36 -13.18 -11.27 7.80
CA PHE A 36 -12.18 -11.75 6.84
C PHE A 36 -11.58 -13.11 7.19
N HIS A 37 -11.88 -13.65 8.37
CA HIS A 37 -11.53 -15.02 8.78
C HIS A 37 -12.53 -15.53 9.80
N ASN A 38 -12.60 -16.84 9.96
CA ASN A 38 -13.52 -17.46 10.90
C ASN A 38 -12.94 -17.46 12.32
N GLU A 39 -13.66 -16.86 13.27
CA GLU A 39 -13.26 -16.80 14.68
C GLU A 39 -14.49 -16.85 15.60
N LYS A 40 -14.27 -17.27 16.85
CA LYS A 40 -15.31 -17.31 17.90
C LYS A 40 -15.17 -16.19 18.92
N THR A 41 -13.98 -15.59 19.00
CA THR A 41 -13.65 -14.52 19.96
C THR A 41 -13.46 -13.23 19.20
N PRO A 42 -14.11 -12.11 19.59
CA PRO A 42 -13.96 -10.83 18.90
C PRO A 42 -12.52 -10.35 18.93
N SER A 43 -11.94 -10.19 17.75
CA SER A 43 -10.59 -9.67 17.54
C SER A 43 -10.51 -8.46 16.61
N PHE A 44 -11.65 -8.12 16.01
CA PHE A 44 -11.77 -7.01 15.08
C PHE A 44 -12.12 -5.73 15.83
N ILE A 45 -11.22 -4.75 15.83
CA ILE A 45 -11.35 -3.48 16.54
C ILE A 45 -11.53 -2.35 15.53
N VAL A 46 -12.52 -1.49 15.78
CA VAL A 46 -12.77 -0.27 15.00
C VAL A 46 -12.57 0.95 15.91
N SER A 47 -11.73 1.87 15.49
CA SER A 47 -11.43 3.11 16.20
C SER A 47 -12.17 4.29 15.54
N PRO A 48 -13.20 4.84 16.16
CA PRO A 48 -13.90 6.02 15.63
C PRO A 48 -13.00 7.26 15.60
N ASP A 49 -12.14 7.45 16.61
CA ASP A 49 -11.25 8.61 16.68
C ASP A 49 -10.21 8.63 15.54
N ARG A 50 -9.75 7.45 15.12
CA ARG A 50 -8.75 7.31 14.06
C ARG A 50 -9.35 7.01 12.69
N GLN A 51 -10.64 6.72 12.63
CA GLN A 51 -11.34 6.26 11.42
C GLN A 51 -10.61 5.07 10.77
N THR A 52 -10.20 4.09 11.60
CA THR A 52 -9.47 2.89 11.19
C THR A 52 -10.02 1.65 11.86
N TRP A 53 -9.77 0.52 11.23
CA TRP A 53 -10.01 -0.81 11.82
C TRP A 53 -8.73 -1.62 11.87
N ARG A 54 -8.67 -2.60 12.78
CA ARG A 54 -7.60 -3.60 12.87
C ARG A 54 -8.12 -4.90 13.43
N CYS A 55 -7.71 -5.99 12.80
CA CYS A 55 -7.88 -7.34 13.34
C CYS A 55 -6.62 -7.74 14.11
N PHE A 56 -6.80 -8.13 15.37
CA PHE A 56 -5.74 -8.69 16.23
C PHE A 56 -5.76 -10.22 16.25
N GLY A 57 -6.62 -10.85 15.44
CA GLY A 57 -6.70 -12.28 15.24
C GLY A 57 -5.82 -12.77 14.08
N GLN A 58 -6.23 -13.87 13.47
CA GLN A 58 -5.45 -14.63 12.50
C GLN A 58 -4.99 -13.81 11.27
N CYS A 59 -5.80 -12.88 10.75
CA CYS A 59 -5.42 -12.12 9.57
C CYS A 59 -4.44 -10.97 9.86
N GLY A 60 -4.38 -10.43 11.09
CA GLY A 60 -3.45 -9.36 11.47
C GLY A 60 -3.58 -8.06 10.69
N GLU A 61 -4.63 -7.91 9.88
CA GLU A 61 -4.79 -6.80 8.95
C GLU A 61 -5.51 -5.60 9.57
N GLY A 62 -5.35 -4.45 8.93
CA GLY A 62 -6.02 -3.21 9.31
C GLY A 62 -5.96 -2.18 8.20
N GLY A 63 -6.75 -1.13 8.35
CA GLY A 63 -6.82 -0.05 7.37
C GLY A 63 -7.94 0.95 7.66
N ASP A 64 -8.27 1.72 6.65
CA ASP A 64 -9.36 2.68 6.61
C ASP A 64 -10.60 2.12 5.90
N ILE A 65 -11.56 2.99 5.61
CA ILE A 65 -12.81 2.64 4.90
C ILE A 65 -12.55 2.05 3.51
N PHE A 66 -11.53 2.53 2.80
CA PHE A 66 -11.19 2.02 1.46
C PHE A 66 -10.70 0.59 1.54
N LYS A 67 -9.71 0.33 2.40
CA LYS A 67 -9.17 -1.02 2.55
C LYS A 67 -10.22 -2.01 3.07
N PHE A 68 -11.17 -1.54 3.90
CA PHE A 68 -12.27 -2.36 4.36
C PHE A 68 -13.16 -2.80 3.19
N VAL A 69 -13.62 -1.85 2.37
CA VAL A 69 -14.51 -2.13 1.23
C VAL A 69 -13.81 -3.00 0.19
N MET A 70 -12.57 -2.64 -0.20
CA MET A 70 -11.78 -3.43 -1.14
C MET A 70 -11.67 -4.89 -0.71
N LYS A 71 -11.38 -5.12 0.57
CA LYS A 71 -11.21 -6.49 1.08
C LYS A 71 -12.53 -7.23 1.24
N LYS A 72 -13.59 -6.53 1.64
CA LYS A 72 -14.91 -7.15 1.85
C LYS A 72 -15.56 -7.56 0.54
N GLU A 73 -15.51 -6.69 -0.47
CA GLU A 73 -16.20 -6.89 -1.75
C GLU A 73 -15.28 -7.54 -2.81
N GLY A 74 -13.97 -7.65 -2.53
CA GLY A 74 -13.00 -8.12 -3.53
C GLY A 74 -12.73 -7.11 -4.64
N TRP A 75 -12.98 -5.83 -4.38
CA TRP A 75 -12.88 -4.76 -5.36
C TRP A 75 -11.48 -4.15 -5.41
N ASP A 76 -11.18 -3.56 -6.56
CA ASP A 76 -10.01 -2.70 -6.69
C ASP A 76 -10.27 -1.31 -6.06
N PHE A 77 -9.20 -0.50 -5.98
CA PHE A 77 -9.31 0.84 -5.40
C PHE A 77 -10.28 1.76 -6.16
N LYS A 78 -10.37 1.60 -7.47
CA LYS A 78 -11.22 2.42 -8.33
C LYS A 78 -12.71 2.13 -8.11
N GLU A 79 -13.06 0.87 -7.92
CA GLU A 79 -14.41 0.43 -7.59
C GLU A 79 -14.80 0.87 -6.18
N ALA A 80 -13.91 0.68 -5.19
CA ALA A 80 -14.12 1.13 -3.83
C ALA A 80 -14.25 2.67 -3.74
N LEU A 81 -13.48 3.42 -4.53
CA LEU A 81 -13.56 4.87 -4.61
C LEU A 81 -14.93 5.32 -5.15
N ARG A 82 -15.42 4.70 -6.20
CA ARG A 82 -16.75 5.01 -6.76
C ARG A 82 -17.86 4.77 -5.75
N PHE A 83 -17.85 3.61 -5.12
CA PHE A 83 -18.84 3.23 -4.11
C PHE A 83 -18.85 4.20 -2.93
N LEU A 84 -17.68 4.50 -2.36
CA LEU A 84 -17.57 5.39 -1.21
C LEU A 84 -17.86 6.85 -1.56
N ALA A 85 -17.54 7.29 -2.78
CA ALA A 85 -17.91 8.63 -3.27
C ALA A 85 -19.41 8.80 -3.41
N GLU A 86 -20.10 7.81 -3.99
CA GLU A 86 -21.56 7.80 -4.10
C GLU A 86 -22.20 7.86 -2.71
N ARG A 87 -21.73 7.05 -1.78
CA ARG A 87 -22.17 7.02 -0.39
C ARG A 87 -21.94 8.37 0.33
N ALA A 88 -20.79 9.01 0.09
CA ALA A 88 -20.42 10.29 0.65
C ALA A 88 -21.13 11.49 -0.02
N GLY A 89 -21.82 11.27 -1.13
CA GLY A 89 -22.38 12.35 -1.96
C GLY A 89 -21.28 13.25 -2.57
N VAL A 90 -20.09 12.69 -2.81
CA VAL A 90 -18.95 13.37 -3.41
C VAL A 90 -18.94 13.08 -4.91
N LYS A 91 -19.04 14.13 -5.72
CA LYS A 91 -18.86 13.98 -7.17
C LYS A 91 -17.38 13.75 -7.45
N LEU A 92 -17.06 12.55 -7.92
CA LEU A 92 -15.72 12.29 -8.43
C LEU A 92 -15.52 13.13 -9.69
N GLU A 93 -14.53 14.02 -9.65
CA GLU A 93 -14.01 14.55 -10.91
C GLU A 93 -13.53 13.35 -11.72
N ALA A 94 -13.94 13.30 -12.99
CA ALA A 94 -13.47 12.25 -13.87
C ALA A 94 -11.93 12.20 -13.72
N TYR A 95 -11.41 11.05 -13.27
CA TYR A 95 -9.98 10.82 -13.27
C TYR A 95 -9.49 11.20 -14.67
N LYS A 96 -8.78 12.31 -14.75
CA LYS A 96 -8.14 12.70 -16.02
C LYS A 96 -7.21 11.54 -16.29
N ALA A 97 -7.61 10.68 -17.24
CA ALA A 97 -6.71 9.67 -17.74
C ALA A 97 -5.40 10.41 -18.03
N GLU A 98 -4.29 9.93 -17.48
CA GLU A 98 -2.97 10.52 -17.72
C GLU A 98 -2.91 10.83 -19.21
N LYS A 99 -2.58 12.06 -19.53
CA LYS A 99 -2.47 12.43 -20.94
C LYS A 99 -1.52 11.43 -21.58
N PRO A 100 -1.78 10.97 -22.81
CA PRO A 100 -0.90 10.02 -23.48
C PRO A 100 0.59 10.40 -23.38
N GLU A 101 0.88 11.71 -23.43
CA GLU A 101 2.21 12.31 -23.28
C GLU A 101 2.81 12.09 -21.88
N GLU A 102 2.01 12.20 -20.81
CA GLU A 102 2.45 11.98 -19.43
C GLU A 102 2.73 10.49 -19.18
N LYS A 103 1.90 9.61 -19.75
CA LYS A 103 2.10 8.16 -19.68
C LYS A 103 3.35 7.75 -20.43
N GLU A 104 3.56 8.29 -21.64
CA GLU A 104 4.75 8.02 -22.44
C GLU A 104 6.02 8.53 -21.76
N ALA A 105 5.97 9.71 -21.13
CA ALA A 105 7.09 10.24 -20.34
C ALA A 105 7.39 9.36 -19.12
N HIS A 106 6.37 8.84 -18.45
CA HIS A 106 6.54 7.92 -17.30
C HIS A 106 7.16 6.59 -17.72
N GLU A 107 6.69 6.02 -18.84
CA GLU A 107 7.25 4.79 -19.41
C GLU A 107 8.73 4.98 -19.82
N ARG A 108 9.06 6.11 -20.45
CA ARG A 108 10.44 6.44 -20.80
C ARG A 108 11.34 6.57 -19.56
N LEU A 109 10.86 7.23 -18.52
CA LEU A 109 11.60 7.36 -17.26
C LEU A 109 11.80 6.01 -16.59
N HIS A 110 10.78 5.17 -16.58
CA HIS A 110 10.86 3.81 -16.02
C HIS A 110 11.90 2.98 -16.76
N ASN A 111 11.87 2.98 -18.09
CA ASN A 111 12.83 2.26 -18.91
C ASN A 111 14.27 2.75 -18.67
N LEU A 112 14.47 4.07 -18.58
CA LEU A 112 15.78 4.66 -18.27
C LEU A 112 16.29 4.20 -16.89
N LEU A 113 15.42 4.13 -15.88
CA LEU A 113 15.79 3.66 -14.54
C LEU A 113 16.19 2.19 -14.56
N GLU A 114 15.47 1.33 -15.30
CA GLU A 114 15.78 -0.08 -15.46
C GLU A 114 17.12 -0.30 -16.19
N GLU A 115 17.37 0.46 -17.26
CA GLU A 115 18.65 0.43 -17.97
C GLU A 115 19.80 0.88 -17.05
N THR A 116 19.59 1.94 -16.28
CA THR A 116 20.57 2.47 -15.30
C THR A 116 20.86 1.43 -14.21
N LEU A 117 19.82 0.78 -13.67
CA LEU A 117 19.97 -0.29 -12.70
C LEU A 117 20.81 -1.45 -13.26
N THR A 118 20.50 -1.88 -14.48
CA THR A 118 21.22 -2.94 -15.19
C THR A 118 22.68 -2.56 -15.40
N PHE A 119 22.94 -1.32 -15.81
CA PHE A 119 24.29 -0.79 -16.01
C PHE A 119 25.12 -0.82 -14.71
N TYR A 120 24.59 -0.32 -13.60
CA TYR A 120 25.31 -0.31 -12.33
C TYR A 120 25.50 -1.72 -11.74
N ARG A 121 24.54 -2.61 -11.90
CA ARG A 121 24.66 -4.03 -11.48
C ARG A 121 25.75 -4.74 -12.30
N TYR A 122 25.79 -4.52 -13.60
CA TYR A 122 26.86 -5.05 -14.44
C TYR A 122 28.22 -4.57 -13.96
N HIS A 123 28.40 -3.25 -13.71
CA HIS A 123 29.67 -2.71 -13.26
C HIS A 123 30.08 -3.20 -11.86
N LEU A 124 29.15 -3.51 -10.99
CA LEU A 124 29.46 -4.14 -9.68
C LEU A 124 30.13 -5.50 -9.84
N SER A 125 29.76 -6.27 -10.86
CA SER A 125 30.32 -7.62 -11.14
C SER A 125 31.64 -7.59 -11.96
N THR A 126 32.06 -6.42 -12.45
CA THR A 126 33.31 -6.28 -13.21
C THR A 126 34.53 -6.11 -12.29
N PRO A 127 35.78 -6.29 -12.81
CA PRO A 127 36.97 -6.01 -12.04
C PRO A 127 37.02 -4.59 -11.45
N ALA A 128 36.46 -3.62 -12.13
CA ALA A 128 36.38 -2.23 -11.65
C ALA A 128 35.46 -2.05 -10.42
N GLY A 129 34.44 -2.89 -10.30
CA GLY A 129 33.52 -2.89 -9.16
C GLY A 129 33.92 -3.78 -8.01
N LYS A 130 34.99 -4.58 -8.16
CA LYS A 130 35.39 -5.58 -7.17
C LYS A 130 35.56 -5.01 -5.76
N PHE A 131 36.21 -3.85 -5.61
CA PHE A 131 36.41 -3.22 -4.31
C PHE A 131 35.07 -2.82 -3.64
N ALA A 132 34.07 -2.42 -4.42
CA ALA A 132 32.73 -2.10 -3.93
C ALA A 132 31.99 -3.39 -3.50
N LEU A 133 32.11 -4.46 -4.25
CA LEU A 133 31.54 -5.75 -3.91
C LEU A 133 32.17 -6.33 -2.64
N ASP A 134 33.50 -6.27 -2.51
CA ASP A 134 34.23 -6.68 -1.31
C ASP A 134 33.80 -5.83 -0.10
N TYR A 135 33.61 -4.53 -0.26
CA TYR A 135 33.08 -3.67 0.81
C TYR A 135 31.66 -4.06 1.23
N ILE A 136 30.78 -4.38 0.28
CA ILE A 136 29.41 -4.80 0.56
C ILE A 136 29.41 -6.10 1.37
N HIS A 137 30.23 -7.08 0.99
CA HIS A 137 30.29 -8.37 1.67
C HIS A 137 31.03 -8.29 3.00
N GLU A 138 32.23 -7.73 3.03
CA GLU A 138 33.13 -7.78 4.20
C GLU A 138 32.80 -6.74 5.26
N LYS A 139 32.38 -5.52 4.86
CA LYS A 139 32.11 -4.43 5.78
C LYS A 139 30.63 -4.25 6.10
N ARG A 140 29.75 -4.54 5.14
CA ARG A 140 28.30 -4.41 5.31
C ARG A 140 27.62 -5.74 5.61
N HIS A 141 28.31 -6.86 5.43
CA HIS A 141 27.80 -8.22 5.64
C HIS A 141 26.51 -8.53 4.87
N LEU A 142 26.35 -7.92 3.69
CA LEU A 142 25.20 -8.18 2.81
C LEU A 142 25.49 -9.39 1.91
N THR A 143 24.45 -10.18 1.67
CA THR A 143 24.51 -11.35 0.80
C THR A 143 24.21 -11.00 -0.65
N ASP A 144 24.57 -11.87 -1.60
CA ASP A 144 24.21 -11.73 -3.02
C ASP A 144 22.69 -11.62 -3.21
N ALA A 145 21.91 -12.39 -2.45
CA ALA A 145 20.46 -12.30 -2.47
C ALA A 145 19.95 -10.89 -2.07
N THR A 146 20.62 -10.23 -1.12
CA THR A 146 20.30 -8.86 -0.73
C THR A 146 20.68 -7.88 -1.84
N ILE A 147 21.85 -8.05 -2.45
CA ILE A 147 22.30 -7.23 -3.58
C ILE A 147 21.30 -7.28 -4.73
N GLU A 148 20.82 -8.47 -5.06
CA GLU A 148 19.81 -8.67 -6.11
C GLU A 148 18.45 -8.07 -5.75
N THR A 149 17.96 -8.35 -4.55
CA THR A 149 16.64 -7.90 -4.11
C THR A 149 16.52 -6.36 -4.07
N PHE A 150 17.58 -5.70 -3.61
CA PHE A 150 17.60 -4.22 -3.49
C PHE A 150 18.26 -3.52 -4.67
N GLY A 151 18.69 -4.24 -5.70
CA GLY A 151 19.27 -3.67 -6.90
C GLY A 151 20.54 -2.86 -6.63
N LEU A 152 21.42 -3.34 -5.74
CA LEU A 152 22.67 -2.64 -5.47
C LEU A 152 23.61 -2.73 -6.68
N GLY A 153 24.24 -1.61 -7.00
CA GLY A 153 25.14 -1.50 -8.12
C GLY A 153 26.34 -0.58 -7.82
N TYR A 154 27.27 -0.52 -8.75
CA TYR A 154 28.45 0.34 -8.66
C TYR A 154 28.48 1.35 -9.80
N ALA A 155 28.59 2.64 -9.46
CA ALA A 155 28.79 3.71 -10.42
C ALA A 155 30.30 3.88 -10.69
N PRO A 156 30.83 3.50 -11.87
CA PRO A 156 32.21 3.73 -12.20
C PRO A 156 32.49 5.25 -12.30
N GLN A 157 33.69 5.65 -11.91
CA GLN A 157 34.13 7.01 -12.17
C GLN A 157 34.32 7.18 -13.68
N GLY A 158 33.67 8.21 -14.26
CA GLY A 158 33.82 8.59 -15.65
C GLY A 158 35.17 9.22 -15.96
#